data_610d4f8c5ce6fef81dd6bdd04395f5db
#
_entry.id   610d4f8c5ce6fef81dd6bdd04395f5db
#
_cell.length_a   1.000
_cell.length_b   1.000
_cell.length_c   1.000
_cell.angle_alpha   90.00
_cell.angle_beta   90.00
_cell.angle_gamma   90.00
#
_symmetry.space_group_name_H-M   'P 1'
#
loop_
_entity.id
_entity.type
_entity.pdbx_description
1 polymer ?
#
loop_
_entity_poly.entity_id
_entity_poly.type
_entity_poly.pdbx_seq_one_letter_code
_entity_poly.pdbx_strand_id
1 'polypeptide(L)'
;MSLNMFWFLPTHGDGHYLGTEEGSRPVDHGYLQQIAQAADRLGYTGVLIPTGRSCEDAWLVAASMIPVTQRLKFLVALRPSVTSPTVAARQAATLDRLSNGRALFNLVTGSDPQELAGDGVFLDHSERYEASAEFTQVWRRLLLGETVDFNGKHIHVRGAKLLFPPIQQPYPPLYFGGSSDVAQELAAEQVDLYLTWGEPPELVKEKIEHVRAKAAAHGRKIRFGVRL
;
A
#
# COMPACT_ATOMS: atom_id res chain seq x y z
N MET A 1 -20.08 14.56 4.41
CA MET A 1 -19.11 13.45 4.23
C MET A 1 -18.43 13.70 2.89
N SER A 2 -17.11 13.92 2.84
CA SER A 2 -16.38 14.11 1.58
C SER A 2 -15.89 12.76 1.09
N LEU A 3 -16.07 12.47 -0.19
CA LEU A 3 -15.54 11.28 -0.84
C LEU A 3 -14.10 11.55 -1.29
N ASN A 4 -13.18 10.64 -0.94
CA ASN A 4 -11.81 10.68 -1.41
C ASN A 4 -11.67 9.80 -2.65
N MET A 5 -11.36 10.39 -3.79
CA MET A 5 -11.21 9.69 -5.06
C MET A 5 -9.75 9.46 -5.38
N PHE A 6 -9.43 8.23 -5.79
CA PHE A 6 -8.09 7.86 -6.26
C PHE A 6 -8.19 7.37 -7.70
N TRP A 7 -7.18 7.69 -8.51
CA TRP A 7 -7.02 7.15 -9.84
C TRP A 7 -5.91 6.07 -9.85
N PHE A 8 -5.89 5.24 -10.87
CA PHE A 8 -4.76 4.33 -11.09
C PHE A 8 -3.67 5.01 -11.91
N LEU A 9 -2.41 4.80 -11.51
CA LEU A 9 -1.27 5.16 -12.34
C LEU A 9 -0.85 3.91 -13.14
N PRO A 10 -0.89 3.91 -14.49
CA PRO A 10 -0.76 2.70 -15.29
C PRO A 10 0.71 2.27 -15.48
N THR A 11 1.36 1.85 -14.39
CA THR A 11 2.77 1.45 -14.37
C THR A 11 3.05 0.08 -15.03
N HIS A 12 2.02 -0.59 -15.52
CA HIS A 12 2.10 -1.81 -16.34
C HIS A 12 1.74 -1.55 -17.81
N GLY A 13 1.57 -0.30 -18.19
CA GLY A 13 1.00 0.09 -19.46
C GLY A 13 -0.51 0.32 -19.39
N ASP A 14 -1.09 0.74 -20.49
CA ASP A 14 -2.50 1.09 -20.59
C ASP A 14 -3.16 0.30 -21.73
N GLY A 15 -4.14 -0.53 -21.41
CA GLY A 15 -4.87 -1.36 -22.38
C GLY A 15 -6.04 -0.58 -22.98
N HIS A 16 -6.19 -0.59 -24.31
CA HIS A 16 -7.34 0.02 -24.96
C HIS A 16 -8.61 -0.82 -24.75
N TYR A 17 -8.46 -2.13 -24.82
CA TYR A 17 -9.56 -3.07 -24.54
C TYR A 17 -9.19 -3.99 -23.38
N LEU A 18 -10.08 -4.08 -22.40
CA LEU A 18 -9.86 -4.88 -21.20
C LEU A 18 -9.56 -6.36 -21.55
N GLY A 19 -8.45 -6.86 -21.04
CA GLY A 19 -8.04 -8.24 -21.22
C GLY A 19 -7.40 -8.56 -22.59
N THR A 20 -7.07 -7.56 -23.40
CA THR A 20 -6.37 -7.72 -24.67
C THR A 20 -5.14 -6.82 -24.75
N GLU A 21 -4.22 -7.15 -25.66
CA GLU A 21 -3.06 -6.31 -25.99
C GLU A 21 -3.33 -5.37 -27.18
N GLU A 22 -4.51 -5.47 -27.79
CA GLU A 22 -4.87 -4.67 -28.96
C GLU A 22 -4.94 -3.19 -28.60
N GLY A 23 -4.16 -2.36 -29.31
CA GLY A 23 -4.07 -0.92 -29.06
C GLY A 23 -3.44 -0.56 -27.70
N SER A 24 -2.79 -1.52 -27.04
CA SER A 24 -2.13 -1.27 -25.76
C SER A 24 -1.00 -0.27 -25.89
N ARG A 25 -0.85 0.57 -24.88
CA ARG A 25 0.25 1.52 -24.74
C ARG A 25 1.29 0.91 -23.78
N PRO A 26 2.55 0.81 -24.19
CA PRO A 26 3.62 0.43 -23.27
C PRO A 26 3.79 1.50 -22.17
N VAL A 27 4.46 1.13 -21.10
CA VAL A 27 4.78 2.10 -20.04
C VAL A 27 5.62 3.24 -20.61
N ASP A 28 5.19 4.47 -20.38
CA ASP A 28 5.88 5.68 -20.77
C ASP A 28 5.84 6.68 -19.62
N HIS A 29 7.01 7.14 -19.19
CA HIS A 29 7.14 8.04 -18.04
C HIS A 29 6.44 9.39 -18.28
N GLY A 30 6.51 9.95 -19.50
CA GLY A 30 5.82 11.17 -19.84
C GLY A 30 4.30 11.03 -19.74
N TYR A 31 3.78 9.88 -20.14
CA TYR A 31 2.35 9.59 -19.98
C TYR A 31 1.94 9.43 -18.52
N LEU A 32 2.76 8.76 -17.71
CA LEU A 32 2.51 8.68 -16.26
C LEU A 32 2.47 10.07 -15.62
N GLN A 33 3.37 10.98 -16.02
CA GLN A 33 3.36 12.37 -15.55
C GLN A 33 2.08 13.10 -15.98
N GLN A 34 1.61 12.93 -17.22
CA GLN A 34 0.36 13.54 -17.70
C GLN A 34 -0.84 13.07 -16.88
N ILE A 35 -0.93 11.76 -16.58
CA ILE A 35 -2.00 11.22 -15.74
C ILE A 35 -1.93 11.79 -14.32
N ALA A 36 -0.75 11.79 -13.69
CA ALA A 36 -0.57 12.34 -12.35
C ALA A 36 -0.93 13.83 -12.27
N GLN A 37 -0.48 14.64 -13.24
CA GLN A 37 -0.81 16.06 -13.32
C GLN A 37 -2.30 16.30 -13.58
N ALA A 38 -2.94 15.49 -14.43
CA ALA A 38 -4.37 15.56 -14.67
C ALA A 38 -5.16 15.24 -13.41
N ALA A 39 -4.81 14.17 -12.71
CA ALA A 39 -5.44 13.80 -11.43
C ALA A 39 -5.28 14.90 -10.38
N ASP A 40 -4.09 15.49 -10.24
CA ASP A 40 -3.83 16.60 -9.32
C ASP A 40 -4.69 17.84 -9.66
N ARG A 41 -4.72 18.23 -10.93
CA ARG A 41 -5.49 19.38 -11.40
C ARG A 41 -7.00 19.18 -11.24
N LEU A 42 -7.50 17.98 -11.53
CA LEU A 42 -8.93 17.63 -11.44
C LEU A 42 -9.41 17.38 -10.00
N GLY A 43 -8.52 17.46 -9.00
CA GLY A 43 -8.88 17.37 -7.59
C GLY A 43 -9.03 15.95 -7.05
N TYR A 44 -8.46 14.94 -7.70
CA TYR A 44 -8.33 13.62 -7.10
C TYR A 44 -7.51 13.71 -5.83
N THR A 45 -7.87 12.92 -4.83
CA THR A 45 -7.14 12.85 -3.56
C THR A 45 -5.74 12.25 -3.75
N GLY A 46 -5.63 11.27 -4.64
CA GLY A 46 -4.36 10.61 -4.91
C GLY A 46 -4.42 9.66 -6.10
N VAL A 47 -3.30 9.01 -6.33
CA VAL A 47 -3.15 7.90 -7.28
C VAL A 47 -2.71 6.64 -6.56
N LEU A 48 -3.24 5.48 -6.96
CA LEU A 48 -2.74 4.18 -6.58
C LEU A 48 -1.64 3.78 -7.57
N ILE A 49 -0.48 3.39 -7.03
CA ILE A 49 0.66 2.91 -7.79
C ILE A 49 0.85 1.44 -7.46
N PRO A 50 0.48 0.53 -8.39
CA PRO A 50 0.56 -0.91 -8.16
C PRO A 50 1.99 -1.43 -8.13
N THR A 51 2.15 -2.68 -7.76
CA THR A 51 3.41 -3.44 -7.81
C THR A 51 3.16 -4.80 -8.43
N GLY A 52 4.20 -5.37 -8.98
CA GLY A 52 4.22 -6.71 -9.55
C GLY A 52 5.31 -6.81 -10.62
N ARG A 53 5.61 -8.03 -11.06
CA ARG A 53 6.64 -8.28 -12.10
C ARG A 53 6.37 -7.59 -13.44
N SER A 54 5.12 -7.21 -13.68
CA SER A 54 4.68 -6.50 -14.88
C SER A 54 4.54 -4.99 -14.67
N CYS A 55 4.88 -4.47 -13.50
CA CYS A 55 4.79 -3.05 -13.17
C CYS A 55 6.19 -2.45 -13.00
N GLU A 56 6.32 -1.16 -13.30
CA GLU A 56 7.46 -0.38 -12.83
C GLU A 56 7.47 -0.30 -11.30
N ASP A 57 8.65 -0.06 -10.70
CA ASP A 57 8.78 0.06 -9.24
C ASP A 57 7.93 1.20 -8.69
N ALA A 58 7.03 0.88 -7.78
CA ALA A 58 6.04 1.80 -7.26
C ALA A 58 6.66 2.99 -6.49
N TRP A 59 7.79 2.77 -5.80
CA TRP A 59 8.45 3.80 -4.99
C TRP A 59 9.20 4.80 -5.85
N LEU A 60 9.91 4.29 -6.86
CA LEU A 60 10.64 5.13 -7.82
C LEU A 60 9.66 5.95 -8.67
N VAL A 61 8.57 5.34 -9.13
CA VAL A 61 7.52 6.06 -9.85
C VAL A 61 6.89 7.14 -8.97
N ALA A 62 6.52 6.84 -7.72
CA ALA A 62 6.00 7.83 -6.79
C ALA A 62 6.98 9.00 -6.61
N ALA A 63 8.25 8.71 -6.37
CA ALA A 63 9.28 9.74 -6.21
C ALA A 63 9.41 10.63 -7.45
N SER A 64 9.32 10.07 -8.66
CA SER A 64 9.41 10.82 -9.91
C SER A 64 8.19 11.71 -10.19
N MET A 65 7.04 11.46 -9.56
CA MET A 65 5.83 12.27 -9.69
C MET A 65 5.78 13.45 -8.71
N ILE A 66 6.59 13.44 -7.65
CA ILE A 66 6.60 14.49 -6.64
C ILE A 66 6.84 15.89 -7.23
N PRO A 67 7.89 16.10 -8.08
CA PRO A 67 8.20 17.43 -8.58
C PRO A 67 7.19 17.98 -9.59
N VAL A 68 6.35 17.13 -10.17
CA VAL A 68 5.37 17.52 -11.21
C VAL A 68 3.95 17.63 -10.70
N THR A 69 3.72 17.43 -9.39
CA THR A 69 2.41 17.50 -8.71
C THR A 69 2.50 18.31 -7.42
N GLN A 70 1.39 18.88 -6.95
CA GLN A 70 1.37 19.76 -5.78
C GLN A 70 0.57 19.19 -4.60
N ARG A 71 -0.59 18.57 -4.84
CA ARG A 71 -1.53 18.11 -3.80
C ARG A 71 -1.77 16.62 -3.87
N LEU A 72 -1.54 16.02 -5.00
CA LEU A 72 -1.80 14.60 -5.27
C LEU A 72 -1.05 13.70 -4.29
N LYS A 73 -1.76 12.82 -3.61
CA LYS A 73 -1.18 11.80 -2.73
C LYS A 73 -0.83 10.55 -3.52
N PHE A 74 0.17 9.83 -3.04
CA PHE A 74 0.69 8.63 -3.68
C PHE A 74 0.41 7.43 -2.77
N LEU A 75 -0.53 6.57 -3.18
CA LEU A 75 -0.81 5.30 -2.51
C LEU A 75 0.11 4.24 -3.10
N VAL A 76 1.28 4.09 -2.49
CA VAL A 76 2.39 3.27 -2.96
C VAL A 76 2.24 1.84 -2.47
N ALA A 77 2.35 0.88 -3.36
CA ALA A 77 2.35 -0.52 -2.99
C ALA A 77 3.60 -0.87 -2.15
N LEU A 78 3.37 -1.57 -1.04
CA LEU A 78 4.38 -2.01 -0.08
C LEU A 78 4.32 -3.53 0.03
N ARG A 79 5.41 -4.23 -0.33
CA ARG A 79 5.50 -5.70 -0.31
C ARG A 79 6.41 -6.19 0.83
N PRO A 80 5.83 -6.67 1.93
CA PRO A 80 6.61 -7.15 3.09
C PRO A 80 7.56 -8.30 2.78
N SER A 81 7.19 -9.17 1.84
CA SER A 81 7.96 -10.38 1.53
C SER A 81 9.25 -10.14 0.74
N VAL A 82 9.39 -8.95 0.09
CA VAL A 82 10.54 -8.65 -0.78
C VAL A 82 11.45 -7.54 -0.25
N THR A 83 11.12 -6.93 0.89
CA THR A 83 11.94 -5.91 1.51
C THR A 83 11.93 -6.02 3.03
N SER A 84 12.98 -5.57 3.70
CA SER A 84 12.98 -5.55 5.17
C SER A 84 12.14 -4.38 5.72
N PRO A 85 11.50 -4.54 6.89
CA PRO A 85 10.68 -3.49 7.48
C PRO A 85 11.49 -2.21 7.80
N THR A 86 12.76 -2.35 8.12
CA THR A 86 13.65 -1.23 8.43
C THR A 86 14.00 -0.41 7.20
N VAL A 87 14.27 -1.07 6.07
CA VAL A 87 14.50 -0.40 4.78
C VAL A 87 13.22 0.29 4.32
N ALA A 88 12.10 -0.43 4.33
CA ALA A 88 10.80 0.13 3.95
C ALA A 88 10.37 1.33 4.83
N ALA A 89 10.66 1.30 6.14
CA ALA A 89 10.38 2.43 7.01
C ALA A 89 11.22 3.67 6.66
N ARG A 90 12.50 3.48 6.32
CA ARG A 90 13.36 4.59 5.85
C ARG A 90 12.88 5.16 4.52
N GLN A 91 12.51 4.30 3.58
CA GLN A 91 11.93 4.71 2.29
C GLN A 91 10.62 5.48 2.50
N ALA A 92 9.72 4.95 3.34
CA ALA A 92 8.45 5.59 3.67
C ALA A 92 8.63 6.98 4.28
N ALA A 93 9.48 7.12 5.29
CA ALA A 93 9.78 8.40 5.91
C ALA A 93 10.44 9.39 4.94
N THR A 94 11.31 8.90 4.04
CA THR A 94 11.93 9.73 3.02
C THR A 94 10.91 10.22 2.00
N LEU A 95 10.09 9.32 1.45
CA LEU A 95 9.04 9.68 0.49
C LEU A 95 8.04 10.67 1.09
N ASP A 96 7.70 10.47 2.36
CA ASP A 96 6.81 11.37 3.09
C ASP A 96 7.37 12.79 3.21
N ARG A 97 8.65 12.91 3.58
CA ARG A 97 9.33 14.21 3.64
C ARG A 97 9.48 14.86 2.28
N LEU A 98 9.94 14.12 1.27
CA LEU A 98 10.11 14.65 -0.09
C LEU A 98 8.79 15.11 -0.70
N SER A 99 7.70 14.41 -0.42
CA SER A 99 6.37 14.74 -0.92
C SER A 99 5.62 15.77 -0.07
N ASN A 100 6.20 16.24 1.04
CA ASN A 100 5.54 17.11 2.01
C ASN A 100 4.22 16.52 2.54
N GLY A 101 4.28 15.26 3.06
CA GLY A 101 3.14 14.59 3.69
C GLY A 101 2.11 14.01 2.72
N ARG A 102 2.53 13.65 1.50
CA ARG A 102 1.63 13.08 0.49
C ARG A 102 1.78 11.57 0.29
N ALA A 103 2.63 10.90 1.07
CA ALA A 103 2.83 9.47 1.01
C ALA A 103 1.71 8.71 1.73
N LEU A 104 1.19 7.66 1.09
CA LEU A 104 0.27 6.67 1.64
C LEU A 104 0.79 5.29 1.22
N PHE A 105 0.53 4.25 1.99
CA PHE A 105 1.06 2.93 1.67
C PHE A 105 -0.06 1.90 1.58
N ASN A 106 0.02 1.02 0.58
CA ASN A 106 -0.89 -0.10 0.40
C ASN A 106 -0.12 -1.40 0.58
N LEU A 107 -0.42 -2.12 1.65
CA LEU A 107 0.19 -3.42 1.93
C LEU A 107 -0.23 -4.45 0.86
N VAL A 108 0.72 -5.18 0.30
CA VAL A 108 0.48 -6.20 -0.73
C VAL A 108 1.22 -7.48 -0.34
N THR A 109 0.47 -8.52 0.02
CA THR A 109 1.05 -9.82 0.43
C THR A 109 1.49 -10.68 -0.75
N GLY A 110 1.01 -10.35 -1.97
CA GLY A 110 1.21 -11.16 -3.18
C GLY A 110 0.26 -12.36 -3.25
N SER A 111 -0.10 -12.77 -4.45
CA SER A 111 -1.01 -13.90 -4.69
C SER A 111 -0.56 -14.83 -5.81
N ASP A 112 0.20 -14.35 -6.78
CA ASP A 112 0.67 -15.16 -7.91
C ASP A 112 1.89 -16.00 -7.50
N PRO A 113 1.80 -17.35 -7.51
CA PRO A 113 2.89 -18.19 -7.06
C PRO A 113 4.16 -18.08 -7.93
N GLN A 114 4.00 -17.83 -9.24
CA GLN A 114 5.12 -17.68 -10.15
C GLN A 114 5.88 -16.38 -9.90
N GLU A 115 5.15 -15.29 -9.67
CA GLU A 115 5.75 -14.03 -9.29
C GLU A 115 6.47 -14.12 -7.95
N LEU A 116 5.82 -14.72 -6.94
CA LEU A 116 6.40 -14.91 -5.62
C LEU A 116 7.71 -15.71 -5.68
N ALA A 117 7.71 -16.83 -6.42
CA ALA A 117 8.91 -17.65 -6.60
C ALA A 117 10.02 -16.88 -7.35
N GLY A 118 9.65 -16.08 -8.35
CA GLY A 118 10.57 -15.20 -9.08
C GLY A 118 11.23 -14.14 -8.19
N ASP A 119 10.52 -13.67 -7.19
CA ASP A 119 11.02 -12.72 -6.17
C ASP A 119 11.69 -13.40 -4.97
N GLY A 120 11.88 -14.74 -5.01
CA GLY A 120 12.52 -15.50 -3.95
C GLY A 120 11.63 -15.76 -2.73
N VAL A 121 10.32 -15.63 -2.87
CA VAL A 121 9.33 -15.83 -1.79
C VAL A 121 8.70 -17.20 -1.91
N PHE A 122 9.00 -18.07 -0.94
CA PHE A 122 8.54 -19.47 -0.89
C PHE A 122 7.61 -19.75 0.30
N LEU A 123 7.17 -18.71 0.98
CA LEU A 123 6.20 -18.79 2.07
C LEU A 123 4.83 -19.20 1.55
N ASP A 124 4.13 -20.05 2.28
CA ASP A 124 2.74 -20.39 1.99
C ASP A 124 1.80 -19.20 2.25
N HIS A 125 0.50 -19.39 1.98
CA HIS A 125 -0.48 -18.31 2.14
C HIS A 125 -0.52 -17.78 3.57
N SER A 126 -0.58 -18.64 4.58
CA SER A 126 -0.67 -18.24 5.99
C SER A 126 0.62 -17.61 6.48
N GLU A 127 1.76 -18.19 6.12
CA GLU A 127 3.08 -17.66 6.46
C GLU A 127 3.32 -16.25 5.89
N ARG A 128 2.83 -15.95 4.68
CA ARG A 128 2.91 -14.59 4.13
C ARG A 128 2.13 -13.58 4.95
N TYR A 129 0.98 -13.95 5.52
CA TYR A 129 0.22 -13.07 6.41
C TYR A 129 0.89 -12.92 7.77
N GLU A 130 1.43 -13.99 8.34
CA GLU A 130 2.23 -13.91 9.57
C GLU A 130 3.44 -12.98 9.39
N ALA A 131 4.21 -13.19 8.32
CA ALA A 131 5.35 -12.34 7.99
C ALA A 131 4.95 -10.88 7.76
N SER A 132 3.79 -10.65 7.12
CA SER A 132 3.26 -9.30 6.90
C SER A 132 2.82 -8.63 8.21
N ALA A 133 2.27 -9.39 9.15
CA ALA A 133 1.91 -8.89 10.48
C ALA A 133 3.16 -8.45 11.26
N GLU A 134 4.18 -9.30 11.33
CA GLU A 134 5.46 -8.99 11.98
C GLU A 134 6.15 -7.78 11.32
N PHE A 135 6.17 -7.76 9.98
CA PHE A 135 6.69 -6.65 9.21
C PHE A 135 6.00 -5.33 9.58
N THR A 136 4.67 -5.32 9.58
CA THR A 136 3.87 -4.13 9.84
C THR A 136 4.07 -3.61 11.26
N GLN A 137 4.21 -4.50 12.24
CA GLN A 137 4.52 -4.13 13.62
C GLN A 137 5.86 -3.39 13.71
N VAL A 138 6.93 -3.95 13.14
CA VAL A 138 8.26 -3.32 13.14
C VAL A 138 8.24 -2.00 12.36
N TRP A 139 7.67 -2.02 11.17
CA TRP A 139 7.59 -0.86 10.28
C TRP A 139 6.88 0.33 10.96
N ARG A 140 5.73 0.09 11.57
CA ARG A 140 4.93 1.12 12.25
C ARG A 140 5.65 1.67 13.49
N ARG A 141 6.22 0.81 14.32
CA ARG A 141 6.96 1.22 15.52
C ARG A 141 8.15 2.12 15.17
N LEU A 142 8.85 1.81 14.08
CA LEU A 142 9.91 2.66 13.55
C LEU A 142 9.41 4.04 13.11
N LEU A 143 8.27 4.09 12.40
CA LEU A 143 7.68 5.35 11.95
C LEU A 143 7.14 6.21 13.13
N LEU A 144 6.77 5.57 14.23
CA LEU A 144 6.44 6.23 15.50
C LEU A 144 7.66 6.76 16.25
N GLY A 145 8.88 6.49 15.76
CA GLY A 145 10.13 6.99 16.36
C GLY A 145 10.71 6.08 17.44
N GLU A 146 10.18 4.86 17.61
CA GLU A 146 10.73 3.91 18.57
C GLU A 146 12.11 3.38 18.15
N THR A 147 12.89 2.96 19.13
CA THR A 147 13.99 2.03 18.91
C THR A 147 13.44 0.61 19.04
N VAL A 148 13.57 -0.20 18.01
CA VAL A 148 12.88 -1.49 17.91
C VAL A 148 13.87 -2.64 18.01
N ASP A 149 13.65 -3.48 19.02
CA ASP A 149 14.10 -4.86 19.09
C ASP A 149 12.88 -5.75 18.84
N PHE A 150 12.99 -6.68 17.89
CA PHE A 150 11.93 -7.61 17.53
C PHE A 150 12.50 -8.97 17.15
N ASN A 151 11.94 -10.03 17.71
CA ASN A 151 12.36 -11.41 17.48
C ASN A 151 11.13 -12.28 17.20
N GLY A 152 10.60 -12.17 15.97
CA GLY A 152 9.47 -12.94 15.49
C GLY A 152 9.87 -14.28 14.85
N LYS A 153 8.92 -14.92 14.22
CA LYS A 153 9.14 -16.14 13.41
C LYS A 153 9.85 -15.82 12.08
N HIS A 154 9.46 -14.70 11.45
CA HIS A 154 9.90 -14.30 10.12
C HIS A 154 10.81 -13.07 10.13
N ILE A 155 10.64 -12.17 11.10
CA ILE A 155 11.35 -10.89 11.18
C ILE A 155 12.19 -10.83 12.45
N HIS A 156 13.48 -10.51 12.27
CA HIS A 156 14.41 -10.33 13.38
C HIS A 156 15.15 -9.02 13.17
N VAL A 157 15.01 -8.09 14.13
CA VAL A 157 15.74 -6.81 14.13
C VAL A 157 16.26 -6.50 15.53
N ARG A 158 17.37 -5.79 15.60
CA ARG A 158 17.98 -5.38 16.87
C ARG A 158 18.41 -3.92 16.77
N GLY A 159 18.01 -3.11 17.74
CA GLY A 159 18.38 -1.69 17.84
C GLY A 159 17.98 -0.85 16.64
N ALA A 160 16.94 -1.26 15.89
CA ALA A 160 16.51 -0.55 14.69
C ALA A 160 15.87 0.78 15.06
N LYS A 161 16.26 1.87 14.37
CA LYS A 161 15.75 3.22 14.62
C LYS A 161 15.74 4.05 13.34
N LEU A 162 14.73 4.91 13.18
CA LEU A 162 14.73 5.96 12.18
C LEU A 162 15.38 7.23 12.75
N LEU A 163 16.42 7.73 12.07
CA LEU A 163 17.05 9.00 12.42
C LEU A 163 16.31 10.20 11.82
N PHE A 164 15.56 9.96 10.75
CA PHE A 164 14.78 10.96 10.02
C PHE A 164 13.32 10.50 9.95
N PRO A 165 12.46 10.89 10.90
CA PRO A 165 11.07 10.47 10.95
C PRO A 165 10.25 11.06 9.80
N PRO A 166 9.05 10.50 9.51
CA PRO A 166 8.10 11.10 8.58
C PRO A 166 7.56 12.42 9.15
N ILE A 167 6.96 13.26 8.29
CA ILE A 167 6.27 14.47 8.74
C ILE A 167 4.80 14.24 9.07
N GLN A 168 4.16 13.25 8.45
CA GLN A 168 2.80 12.85 8.83
C GLN A 168 2.77 12.24 10.23
N GLN A 169 1.79 12.66 11.04
CA GLN A 169 1.61 12.17 12.40
C GLN A 169 0.30 11.39 12.51
N PRO A 170 0.26 10.26 13.21
CA PRO A 170 1.39 9.61 13.90
C PRO A 170 2.38 8.94 12.93
N TYR A 171 1.98 8.62 11.72
CA TYR A 171 2.75 8.06 10.61
C TYR A 171 1.94 8.15 9.31
N PRO A 172 2.55 7.97 8.13
CA PRO A 172 1.81 7.88 6.86
C PRO A 172 0.80 6.73 6.87
N PRO A 173 -0.48 6.96 6.50
CA PRO A 173 -1.53 5.95 6.60
C PRO A 173 -1.24 4.67 5.81
N LEU A 174 -1.57 3.52 6.42
CA LEU A 174 -1.46 2.20 5.84
C LEU A 174 -2.83 1.70 5.38
N TYR A 175 -2.92 1.32 4.13
CA TYR A 175 -4.09 0.72 3.48
C TYR A 175 -3.84 -0.76 3.25
N PHE A 176 -4.89 -1.53 3.18
CA PHE A 176 -4.81 -2.94 2.84
C PHE A 176 -6.15 -3.46 2.34
N GLY A 177 -6.12 -4.39 1.38
CA GLY A 177 -7.30 -5.10 0.89
C GLY A 177 -7.02 -6.60 0.80
N GLY A 178 -7.97 -7.40 1.28
CA GLY A 178 -7.90 -8.85 1.18
C GLY A 178 -9.21 -9.47 1.69
N SER A 179 -9.65 -10.55 1.06
CA SER A 179 -10.98 -11.12 1.34
C SER A 179 -10.95 -12.34 2.24
N SER A 180 -9.79 -13.00 2.44
CA SER A 180 -9.67 -14.13 3.36
C SER A 180 -9.82 -13.69 4.81
N ASP A 181 -10.22 -14.61 5.70
CA ASP A 181 -10.40 -14.29 7.11
C ASP A 181 -9.10 -13.80 7.78
N VAL A 182 -7.97 -14.41 7.44
CA VAL A 182 -6.65 -13.99 7.92
C VAL A 182 -6.27 -12.58 7.41
N ALA A 183 -6.69 -12.24 6.19
CA ALA A 183 -6.47 -10.91 5.64
C ALA A 183 -7.31 -9.85 6.38
N GLN A 184 -8.55 -10.17 6.68
CA GLN A 184 -9.45 -9.28 7.41
C GLN A 184 -8.99 -9.09 8.87
N GLU A 185 -8.41 -10.13 9.48
CA GLU A 185 -7.82 -10.04 10.80
C GLU A 185 -6.60 -9.11 10.82
N LEU A 186 -5.67 -9.31 9.88
CA LEU A 186 -4.51 -8.41 9.70
C LEU A 186 -4.96 -6.95 9.50
N ALA A 187 -6.01 -6.74 8.68
CA ALA A 187 -6.57 -5.41 8.47
C ALA A 187 -7.12 -4.81 9.77
N ALA A 188 -7.93 -5.57 10.47
CA ALA A 188 -8.57 -5.13 11.72
C ALA A 188 -7.55 -4.77 12.80
N GLU A 189 -6.48 -5.55 12.90
CA GLU A 189 -5.45 -5.36 13.89
C GLU A 189 -4.47 -4.23 13.53
N GLN A 190 -4.12 -4.07 12.23
CA GLN A 190 -2.91 -3.33 11.90
C GLN A 190 -3.04 -2.21 10.87
N VAL A 191 -4.14 -2.06 10.13
CA VAL A 191 -4.20 -1.02 9.10
C VAL A 191 -5.14 0.13 9.43
N ASP A 192 -4.99 1.24 8.74
CA ASP A 192 -5.79 2.45 8.97
C ASP A 192 -7.00 2.54 8.06
N LEU A 193 -6.93 1.88 6.89
CA LEU A 193 -8.02 1.84 5.93
C LEU A 193 -8.06 0.49 5.21
N TYR A 194 -9.22 -0.16 5.27
CA TYR A 194 -9.47 -1.40 4.57
C TYR A 194 -10.14 -1.14 3.22
N LEU A 195 -9.60 -1.75 2.17
CA LEU A 195 -10.11 -1.66 0.80
C LEU A 195 -10.89 -2.93 0.44
N THR A 196 -12.14 -2.78 0.02
CA THR A 196 -12.90 -3.85 -0.62
C THR A 196 -12.77 -3.78 -2.15
N TRP A 197 -13.08 -4.87 -2.82
CA TRP A 197 -13.34 -4.86 -4.26
C TRP A 197 -14.72 -4.28 -4.55
N GLY A 198 -14.96 -3.87 -5.80
CA GLY A 198 -16.25 -3.41 -6.31
C GLY A 198 -17.25 -4.57 -6.48
N GLU A 199 -17.54 -5.25 -5.38
CA GLU A 199 -18.57 -6.29 -5.28
C GLU A 199 -19.96 -5.63 -5.20
N PRO A 200 -21.06 -6.41 -5.36
CA PRO A 200 -22.40 -5.89 -5.10
C PRO A 200 -22.51 -5.20 -3.74
N PRO A 201 -23.27 -4.09 -3.63
CA PRO A 201 -23.31 -3.25 -2.42
C PRO A 201 -23.60 -4.01 -1.13
N GLU A 202 -24.43 -5.05 -1.19
CA GLU A 202 -24.79 -5.88 -0.04
C GLU A 202 -23.58 -6.65 0.48
N LEU A 203 -22.77 -7.24 -0.42
CA LEU A 203 -21.56 -7.98 -0.05
C LEU A 203 -20.48 -7.04 0.50
N VAL A 204 -20.35 -5.84 -0.09
CA VAL A 204 -19.45 -4.80 0.43
C VAL A 204 -19.87 -4.39 1.85
N LYS A 205 -21.17 -4.21 2.07
CA LYS A 205 -21.71 -3.87 3.40
C LYS A 205 -21.39 -4.94 4.44
N GLU A 206 -21.68 -6.20 4.14
CA GLU A 206 -21.38 -7.33 5.03
C GLU A 206 -19.90 -7.40 5.39
N LYS A 207 -19.02 -7.25 4.39
CA LYS A 207 -17.57 -7.24 4.58
C LYS A 207 -17.11 -6.07 5.45
N ILE A 208 -17.66 -4.88 5.24
CA ILE A 208 -17.38 -3.68 6.05
C ILE A 208 -17.82 -3.91 7.51
N GLU A 209 -19.01 -4.46 7.73
CA GLU A 209 -19.52 -4.72 9.08
C GLU A 209 -18.67 -5.76 9.79
N HIS A 210 -18.26 -6.82 9.09
CA HIS A 210 -17.40 -7.85 9.64
C HIS A 210 -16.02 -7.32 10.06
N VAL A 211 -15.33 -6.62 9.17
CA VAL A 211 -14.00 -6.03 9.47
C VAL A 211 -14.11 -4.95 10.56
N ARG A 212 -15.19 -4.18 10.57
CA ARG A 212 -15.44 -3.19 11.64
C ARG A 212 -15.60 -3.85 13.01
N ALA A 213 -16.32 -4.97 13.08
CA ALA A 213 -16.52 -5.72 14.32
C ALA A 213 -15.16 -6.29 14.82
N LYS A 214 -14.36 -6.87 13.93
CA LYS A 214 -13.02 -7.34 14.26
C LYS A 214 -12.13 -6.19 14.77
N ALA A 215 -12.10 -5.05 14.09
CA ALA A 215 -11.32 -3.89 14.53
C ALA A 215 -11.78 -3.38 15.90
N ALA A 216 -13.08 -3.37 16.17
CA ALA A 216 -13.63 -2.98 17.47
C ALA A 216 -13.18 -3.94 18.60
N ALA A 217 -13.08 -5.24 18.33
CA ALA A 217 -12.52 -6.21 19.28
C ALA A 217 -11.06 -5.92 19.66
N HIS A 218 -10.28 -5.33 18.75
CA HIS A 218 -8.94 -4.82 19.00
C HIS A 218 -8.90 -3.38 19.56
N GLY A 219 -10.05 -2.83 19.95
CA GLY A 219 -10.15 -1.44 20.46
C GLY A 219 -9.87 -0.37 19.39
N ARG A 220 -9.96 -0.71 18.12
CA ARG A 220 -9.59 0.15 16.99
C ARG A 220 -10.80 0.63 16.17
N LYS A 221 -10.63 1.78 15.54
CA LYS A 221 -11.52 2.28 14.48
C LYS A 221 -10.77 2.25 13.16
N ILE A 222 -11.38 1.66 12.13
CA ILE A 222 -10.83 1.54 10.80
C ILE A 222 -11.70 2.28 9.78
N ARG A 223 -11.08 2.86 8.78
CA ARG A 223 -11.76 3.48 7.64
C ARG A 223 -11.93 2.46 6.52
N PHE A 224 -12.81 2.77 5.58
CA PHE A 224 -13.13 1.88 4.46
C PHE A 224 -13.06 2.62 3.13
N GLY A 225 -12.64 1.90 2.10
CA GLY A 225 -12.65 2.32 0.72
C GLY A 225 -13.09 1.17 -0.19
N VAL A 226 -13.54 1.52 -1.38
CA VAL A 226 -13.94 0.54 -2.42
C VAL A 226 -13.03 0.74 -3.62
N ARG A 227 -12.49 -0.34 -4.14
CA ARG A 227 -11.73 -0.38 -5.38
C ARG A 227 -12.67 -0.84 -6.50
N LEU A 228 -12.97 0.07 -7.42
CA LEU A 228 -13.82 -0.17 -8.59
C LEU A 228 -12.97 -0.54 -9.81
#